data_0ef496ecc4f4daa844be574f5b1a5730
#
_entry.id   0ef496ecc4f4daa844be574f5b1a5730
#
_cell.length_a   1.000
_cell.length_b   1.000
_cell.length_c   1.000
_cell.angle_alpha   90.00
_cell.angle_beta   90.00
_cell.angle_gamma   90.00
#
_symmetry.space_group_name_H-M   'P 1'
#
loop_
_entity.id
_entity.type
_entity.pdbx_description
1 polymer ?
#
loop_
_entity_poly.entity_id
_entity_poly.type
_entity_poly.pdbx_seq_one_letter_code
_entity_poly.pdbx_strand_id
1 'polypeptide(L)'
;MAPPKPILACADPLGELANGDAAAMQGWGGNAANHRHSDGALAGLDRNNVDQLGLKWVFAYPGALRARSQPLVHDGVIFVGSQSGTIYALDLDSGCAHWTYSAGAEVRSSLSLGQLPDRDDPVLYMGDFSATVHAIDASDGSLVWRASVGDHTDATITGSPKLHDGALYVPLSSSEWATAADPGYACCTFRGGVVSLDAASGELNWRTHVIDEPAAETGETNPFGAERKGPAGAPVWNSPTIDAERGVLYVGTGEGYTSPAADTSDAVLAFSLATGERQWAKQLLGGDAWNMACFIGEAANCPKEDGPDLDIGASTVLWSGEGRDYLLVGQKSGDVYALDPEKGGAIVWHNKVGRGGFLGGVHWGMSANGDSLFVPIADTTITGRFTGPISPGIHALDPTSGEVRWYTPSVADCDGKSPIPVCDQGMSAAITSTDQLVFAGSLDGNLNAYDSLSGEVVWSFDTFGEFESVSGDTALGGSIESDGPVLYKGHVLINSGYQFGARMPGNALMVFSLPPKADLARSSRSE
;
A
#
# COMPACT_ATOMS: atom_id res chain seq x y z
N MET A 1 -15.21 23.24 -15.38
CA MET A 1 -15.10 21.87 -15.94
C MET A 1 -16.49 21.37 -16.29
N ALA A 2 -16.67 20.64 -17.40
CA ALA A 2 -17.92 19.95 -17.67
C ALA A 2 -18.18 18.90 -16.56
N PRO A 3 -19.45 18.59 -16.22
CA PRO A 3 -19.72 17.52 -15.28
C PRO A 3 -19.18 16.20 -15.85
N PRO A 4 -18.68 15.28 -14.99
CA PRO A 4 -18.19 14.01 -15.45
C PRO A 4 -19.30 13.24 -16.17
N LYS A 5 -18.92 12.49 -17.21
CA LYS A 5 -19.87 11.62 -17.92
C LYS A 5 -20.31 10.48 -17.00
N PRO A 6 -21.49 9.89 -17.24
CA PRO A 6 -21.90 8.69 -16.53
C PRO A 6 -20.88 7.56 -16.75
N ILE A 7 -20.62 6.78 -15.72
CA ILE A 7 -19.78 5.58 -15.82
C ILE A 7 -20.42 4.62 -16.84
N LEU A 8 -19.59 4.03 -17.69
CA LEU A 8 -20.04 3.01 -18.64
C LEU A 8 -20.52 1.77 -17.88
N ALA A 9 -21.82 1.53 -17.87
CA ALA A 9 -22.38 0.32 -17.28
C ALA A 9 -22.24 -0.86 -18.26
N CYS A 10 -22.00 -2.07 -17.73
CA CYS A 10 -22.04 -3.29 -18.52
C CYS A 10 -23.46 -3.59 -18.99
N ALA A 11 -23.58 -4.12 -20.21
CA ALA A 11 -24.89 -4.46 -20.80
C ALA A 11 -25.49 -5.70 -20.10
N ASP A 12 -24.65 -6.64 -19.75
CA ASP A 12 -25.04 -7.88 -19.06
C ASP A 12 -24.74 -7.79 -17.57
N PRO A 13 -25.58 -8.38 -16.71
CA PRO A 13 -25.28 -8.49 -15.29
C PRO A 13 -24.04 -9.36 -15.07
N LEU A 14 -23.37 -9.16 -13.94
CA LEU A 14 -22.29 -10.03 -13.53
C LEU A 14 -22.83 -11.46 -13.36
N GLY A 15 -22.12 -12.43 -13.94
CA GLY A 15 -22.43 -13.85 -13.73
C GLY A 15 -22.04 -14.32 -12.33
N GLU A 16 -22.31 -15.59 -12.02
CA GLU A 16 -21.79 -16.22 -10.80
C GLU A 16 -20.26 -16.16 -10.80
N LEU A 17 -19.68 -15.66 -9.70
CA LEU A 17 -18.24 -15.65 -9.52
C LEU A 17 -17.76 -17.04 -9.13
N ALA A 18 -16.72 -17.53 -9.77
CA ALA A 18 -16.20 -18.85 -9.50
C ALA A 18 -15.68 -18.95 -8.06
N ASN A 19 -16.13 -19.99 -7.35
CA ASN A 19 -15.55 -20.37 -6.08
C ASN A 19 -14.20 -21.06 -6.34
N GLY A 20 -13.10 -20.48 -5.88
CA GLY A 20 -11.84 -21.19 -5.78
C GLY A 20 -10.70 -20.82 -6.73
N ASP A 21 -10.87 -19.94 -7.71
CA ASP A 21 -9.70 -19.35 -8.37
C ASP A 21 -9.03 -18.38 -7.39
N ALA A 22 -7.74 -18.59 -7.13
CA ALA A 22 -6.98 -17.66 -6.30
C ALA A 22 -7.08 -16.26 -6.92
N ALA A 23 -7.70 -15.32 -6.21
CA ALA A 23 -7.74 -13.94 -6.63
C ALA A 23 -6.30 -13.44 -6.81
N ALA A 24 -6.01 -12.79 -7.93
CA ALA A 24 -4.71 -12.17 -8.11
C ALA A 24 -4.56 -11.06 -7.06
N MET A 25 -3.49 -11.15 -6.28
CA MET A 25 -3.22 -10.18 -5.23
C MET A 25 -4.37 -10.08 -4.21
N GLN A 26 -4.68 -11.17 -3.52
CA GLN A 26 -5.64 -11.19 -2.40
C GLN A 26 -5.23 -10.17 -1.32
N GLY A 27 -5.91 -9.03 -1.31
CA GLY A 27 -5.50 -7.89 -0.50
C GLY A 27 -4.16 -7.30 -0.94
N TRP A 28 -3.54 -6.52 -0.07
CA TRP A 28 -2.33 -5.74 -0.35
C TRP A 28 -1.13 -6.58 -0.79
N GLY A 29 -0.84 -7.66 -0.11
CA GLY A 29 0.39 -8.44 -0.28
C GLY A 29 0.30 -9.59 -1.27
N GLY A 30 -0.87 -9.84 -1.86
CA GLY A 30 -1.13 -10.99 -2.73
C GLY A 30 -1.33 -12.31 -1.99
N ASN A 31 -0.79 -12.43 -0.78
CA ASN A 31 -0.96 -13.58 0.11
C ASN A 31 -0.85 -13.16 1.58
N ALA A 32 -0.99 -14.11 2.49
CA ALA A 32 -0.91 -13.87 3.93
C ALA A 32 0.46 -13.31 4.37
N ALA A 33 1.53 -13.75 3.74
CA ALA A 33 2.92 -13.38 4.04
C ALA A 33 3.38 -12.06 3.38
N ASN A 34 2.53 -11.39 2.60
CA ASN A 34 2.79 -10.13 1.89
C ASN A 34 3.97 -10.20 0.89
N HIS A 35 4.13 -11.33 0.19
CA HIS A 35 5.24 -11.50 -0.76
C HIS A 35 5.18 -10.55 -1.96
N ARG A 36 3.99 -10.04 -2.33
CA ARG A 36 3.77 -9.27 -3.56
C ARG A 36 4.38 -9.96 -4.78
N HIS A 37 4.31 -11.27 -4.76
CA HIS A 37 4.76 -12.16 -5.81
C HIS A 37 3.55 -12.81 -6.47
N SER A 38 3.49 -12.75 -7.81
CA SER A 38 2.48 -13.43 -8.60
C SER A 38 3.12 -14.63 -9.29
N ASP A 39 2.58 -15.82 -9.02
CA ASP A 39 2.99 -17.03 -9.73
C ASP A 39 2.95 -16.79 -11.25
N GLY A 40 3.97 -17.27 -11.96
CA GLY A 40 4.09 -17.06 -13.40
C GLY A 40 2.89 -17.59 -14.20
N ALA A 41 2.23 -18.65 -13.73
CA ALA A 41 1.01 -19.19 -14.35
C ALA A 41 -0.19 -18.25 -14.14
N LEU A 42 -0.31 -17.65 -12.95
CA LEU A 42 -1.35 -16.67 -12.63
C LEU A 42 -1.11 -15.34 -13.34
N ALA A 43 0.14 -14.85 -13.33
CA ALA A 43 0.51 -13.62 -14.01
C ALA A 43 0.33 -13.72 -15.53
N GLY A 44 0.68 -14.86 -16.12
CA GLY A 44 0.68 -15.07 -17.57
C GLY A 44 1.71 -14.21 -18.31
N LEU A 45 2.69 -13.67 -17.56
CA LEU A 45 3.74 -12.77 -18.04
C LEU A 45 5.10 -13.35 -17.72
N ASP A 46 5.99 -13.34 -18.71
CA ASP A 46 7.37 -13.76 -18.61
C ASP A 46 8.28 -12.89 -19.48
N ARG A 47 9.59 -13.16 -19.45
CA ARG A 47 10.58 -12.41 -20.23
C ARG A 47 10.38 -12.50 -21.75
N ASN A 48 9.68 -13.52 -22.26
CA ASN A 48 9.52 -13.73 -23.69
C ASN A 48 8.28 -13.02 -24.27
N ASN A 49 7.39 -12.50 -23.42
CA ASN A 49 6.14 -11.89 -23.86
C ASN A 49 5.88 -10.49 -23.31
N VAL A 50 6.63 -10.04 -22.29
CA VAL A 50 6.40 -8.76 -21.61
C VAL A 50 6.58 -7.56 -22.54
N ASP A 51 7.43 -7.64 -23.54
CA ASP A 51 7.66 -6.62 -24.58
C ASP A 51 6.44 -6.38 -25.48
N GLN A 52 5.47 -7.30 -25.47
CA GLN A 52 4.23 -7.23 -26.24
C GLN A 52 3.07 -6.56 -25.47
N LEU A 53 3.29 -6.17 -24.20
CA LEU A 53 2.27 -5.47 -23.42
C LEU A 53 1.90 -4.13 -24.06
N GLY A 54 0.60 -3.93 -24.29
CA GLY A 54 0.04 -2.67 -24.77
C GLY A 54 -1.08 -2.17 -23.87
N LEU A 55 -1.30 -0.86 -23.84
CA LEU A 55 -2.44 -0.26 -23.13
C LEU A 55 -3.76 -0.76 -23.76
N LYS A 56 -4.58 -1.43 -22.95
CA LYS A 56 -5.85 -2.00 -23.38
C LYS A 56 -6.98 -0.99 -23.25
N TRP A 57 -7.12 -0.41 -22.06
CA TRP A 57 -8.08 0.64 -21.75
C TRP A 57 -7.70 1.41 -20.48
N VAL A 58 -8.36 2.55 -20.29
CA VAL A 58 -8.21 3.42 -19.13
C VAL A 58 -9.58 3.72 -18.52
N PHE A 59 -9.69 3.65 -17.19
CA PHE A 59 -10.84 4.11 -16.43
C PHE A 59 -10.48 5.41 -15.69
N ALA A 60 -11.35 6.42 -15.77
CA ALA A 60 -11.19 7.69 -15.07
C ALA A 60 -12.04 7.67 -13.79
N TYR A 61 -11.40 7.74 -12.60
CA TYR A 61 -12.13 7.87 -11.35
C TYR A 61 -12.81 9.25 -11.27
N PRO A 62 -14.15 9.32 -11.21
CA PRO A 62 -14.86 10.59 -11.21
C PRO A 62 -14.50 11.46 -10.01
N GLY A 63 -14.09 12.73 -10.27
CA GLY A 63 -13.79 13.70 -9.24
C GLY A 63 -12.54 13.43 -8.40
N ALA A 64 -11.75 12.39 -8.73
CA ALA A 64 -10.51 12.09 -8.05
C ALA A 64 -9.33 12.87 -8.64
N LEU A 65 -8.33 13.11 -7.79
CA LEU A 65 -7.02 13.68 -8.16
C LEU A 65 -5.89 12.77 -7.68
N ARG A 66 -6.24 11.66 -7.02
CA ARG A 66 -5.33 10.60 -6.59
C ARG A 66 -6.02 9.25 -6.71
N ALA A 67 -5.35 8.31 -7.34
CA ALA A 67 -5.74 6.93 -7.51
C ALA A 67 -4.76 6.08 -6.71
N ARG A 68 -5.20 5.43 -5.61
CA ARG A 68 -4.31 4.79 -4.66
C ARG A 68 -4.85 3.56 -3.93
N SER A 69 -6.03 3.07 -4.34
CA SER A 69 -6.55 1.78 -3.88
C SER A 69 -6.06 0.70 -4.82
N GLN A 70 -5.22 -0.23 -4.33
CA GLN A 70 -4.72 -1.31 -5.16
C GLN A 70 -5.88 -2.16 -5.67
N PRO A 71 -6.01 -2.36 -6.99
CA PRO A 71 -7.01 -3.24 -7.57
C PRO A 71 -6.87 -4.69 -7.06
N LEU A 72 -7.99 -5.37 -6.96
CA LEU A 72 -8.08 -6.82 -6.79
C LEU A 72 -8.76 -7.38 -8.01
N VAL A 73 -8.23 -8.45 -8.60
CA VAL A 73 -8.83 -9.11 -9.76
C VAL A 73 -9.25 -10.52 -9.38
N HIS A 74 -10.51 -10.84 -9.62
CA HIS A 74 -11.05 -12.18 -9.43
C HIS A 74 -12.03 -12.51 -10.55
N ASP A 75 -11.85 -13.65 -11.20
CA ASP A 75 -12.71 -14.20 -12.25
C ASP A 75 -13.08 -13.20 -13.36
N GLY A 76 -12.08 -12.40 -13.80
CA GLY A 76 -12.27 -11.39 -14.84
C GLY A 76 -12.95 -10.10 -14.38
N VAL A 77 -13.15 -9.91 -13.08
CA VAL A 77 -13.68 -8.69 -12.48
C VAL A 77 -12.60 -7.97 -11.67
N ILE A 78 -12.51 -6.67 -11.86
CA ILE A 78 -11.62 -5.78 -11.11
C ILE A 78 -12.43 -5.11 -10.01
N PHE A 79 -12.04 -5.29 -8.75
CA PHE A 79 -12.61 -4.58 -7.62
C PHE A 79 -11.63 -3.52 -7.13
N VAL A 80 -12.06 -2.26 -7.04
CA VAL A 80 -11.18 -1.15 -6.69
C VAL A 80 -11.92 -0.03 -5.99
N GLY A 81 -11.26 0.57 -4.99
CA GLY A 81 -11.76 1.74 -4.27
C GLY A 81 -11.33 3.05 -4.92
N SER A 82 -11.89 4.15 -4.45
CA SER A 82 -11.56 5.49 -4.95
C SER A 82 -11.48 6.56 -3.87
N GLN A 83 -10.91 7.70 -4.24
CA GLN A 83 -10.85 8.90 -3.40
C GLN A 83 -12.25 9.41 -3.00
N SER A 84 -13.26 9.21 -3.85
CA SER A 84 -14.64 9.61 -3.55
C SER A 84 -15.38 8.63 -2.62
N GLY A 85 -14.74 7.52 -2.22
CA GLY A 85 -15.36 6.47 -1.43
C GLY A 85 -16.27 5.54 -2.24
N THR A 86 -16.17 5.57 -3.57
CA THR A 86 -16.88 4.63 -4.43
C THR A 86 -16.02 3.42 -4.70
N ILE A 87 -16.60 2.24 -4.50
CA ILE A 87 -16.05 0.95 -4.93
C ILE A 87 -16.65 0.61 -6.29
N TYR A 88 -15.83 0.11 -7.17
CA TYR A 88 -16.20 -0.29 -8.52
C TYR A 88 -15.92 -1.78 -8.71
N ALA A 89 -16.85 -2.50 -9.33
CA ALA A 89 -16.61 -3.79 -9.96
C ALA A 89 -16.58 -3.56 -11.47
N LEU A 90 -15.39 -3.65 -12.06
CA LEU A 90 -15.19 -3.39 -13.48
C LEU A 90 -14.88 -4.69 -14.21
N ASP A 91 -15.42 -4.85 -15.40
CA ASP A 91 -15.06 -5.95 -16.28
C ASP A 91 -13.62 -5.79 -16.78
N LEU A 92 -12.79 -6.82 -16.65
CA LEU A 92 -11.37 -6.80 -17.01
C LEU A 92 -11.14 -6.59 -18.50
N ASP A 93 -12.08 -7.06 -19.34
CA ASP A 93 -11.93 -6.99 -20.79
C ASP A 93 -12.34 -5.64 -21.37
N SER A 94 -13.41 -5.06 -20.88
CA SER A 94 -14.02 -3.85 -21.43
C SER A 94 -13.91 -2.60 -20.56
N GLY A 95 -13.67 -2.75 -19.24
CA GLY A 95 -13.65 -1.66 -18.28
C GLY A 95 -15.03 -1.08 -17.93
N CYS A 96 -16.14 -1.69 -18.39
CA CYS A 96 -17.47 -1.30 -17.95
C CYS A 96 -17.70 -1.68 -16.48
N ALA A 97 -18.58 -0.96 -15.79
CA ALA A 97 -18.93 -1.25 -14.41
C ALA A 97 -20.14 -2.18 -14.33
N HIS A 98 -19.98 -3.32 -13.65
CA HIS A 98 -21.08 -4.21 -13.29
C HIS A 98 -21.93 -3.59 -12.18
N TRP A 99 -21.26 -3.08 -11.15
CA TRP A 99 -21.91 -2.40 -10.02
C TRP A 99 -20.97 -1.38 -9.36
N THR A 100 -21.54 -0.54 -8.53
CA THR A 100 -20.81 0.39 -7.68
C THR A 100 -21.40 0.39 -6.27
N TYR A 101 -20.55 0.59 -5.25
CA TYR A 101 -20.95 0.73 -3.86
C TYR A 101 -20.36 2.02 -3.28
N SER A 102 -21.12 2.75 -2.44
CA SER A 102 -20.63 3.95 -1.76
C SER A 102 -20.28 3.64 -0.32
N ALA A 103 -19.00 3.74 0.03
CA ALA A 103 -18.51 3.63 1.41
C ALA A 103 -18.80 4.90 2.23
N GLY A 104 -18.90 6.06 1.56
CA GLY A 104 -19.16 7.35 2.23
C GLY A 104 -17.89 8.14 2.58
N ALA A 105 -16.74 7.49 2.66
CA ALA A 105 -15.43 8.12 2.85
C ALA A 105 -14.40 7.49 1.90
N GLU A 106 -13.28 8.16 1.67
CA GLU A 106 -12.21 7.67 0.79
C GLU A 106 -11.78 6.24 1.17
N VAL A 107 -11.65 5.39 0.16
CA VAL A 107 -11.08 4.04 0.28
C VAL A 107 -9.71 4.03 -0.39
N ARG A 108 -8.67 3.99 0.43
CA ARG A 108 -7.27 3.87 0.00
C ARG A 108 -6.78 2.43 0.06
N SER A 109 -7.32 1.64 0.98
CA SER A 109 -6.91 0.25 1.17
C SER A 109 -7.21 -0.59 -0.08
N SER A 110 -6.41 -1.63 -0.31
CA SER A 110 -6.80 -2.71 -1.20
C SER A 110 -7.99 -3.46 -0.60
N LEU A 111 -8.82 -4.05 -1.46
CA LEU A 111 -9.88 -4.93 -1.02
C LEU A 111 -9.32 -6.34 -0.75
N SER A 112 -9.89 -7.04 0.21
CA SER A 112 -9.65 -8.46 0.45
C SER A 112 -10.90 -9.25 0.06
N LEU A 113 -10.73 -10.40 -0.57
CA LEU A 113 -11.81 -11.28 -0.98
C LEU A 113 -11.81 -12.53 -0.09
N GLY A 114 -12.99 -12.98 0.33
CA GLY A 114 -13.13 -14.21 1.09
C GLY A 114 -14.44 -14.93 0.83
N GLN A 115 -14.40 -16.25 0.98
CA GLN A 115 -15.57 -17.11 0.93
C GLN A 115 -16.05 -17.40 2.35
N LEU A 116 -17.31 -17.09 2.63
CA LEU A 116 -17.95 -17.46 3.90
C LEU A 116 -18.65 -18.82 3.78
N PRO A 117 -18.65 -19.65 4.85
CA PRO A 117 -19.21 -21.00 4.80
C PRO A 117 -20.70 -21.08 4.42
N ASP A 118 -21.47 -20.06 4.80
CA ASP A 118 -22.92 -20.02 4.62
C ASP A 118 -23.37 -19.12 3.45
N ARG A 119 -22.46 -18.76 2.54
CA ARG A 119 -22.74 -17.95 1.35
C ARG A 119 -22.20 -18.62 0.09
N ASP A 120 -22.96 -18.52 -0.97
CA ASP A 120 -22.55 -19.00 -2.30
C ASP A 120 -21.58 -17.99 -2.96
N ASP A 121 -21.85 -16.68 -2.82
CA ASP A 121 -21.03 -15.62 -3.38
C ASP A 121 -19.94 -15.15 -2.42
N PRO A 122 -18.72 -14.81 -2.92
CA PRO A 122 -17.65 -14.29 -2.12
C PRO A 122 -17.96 -12.88 -1.58
N VAL A 123 -17.28 -12.52 -0.49
CA VAL A 123 -17.42 -11.22 0.19
C VAL A 123 -16.14 -10.41 0.05
N LEU A 124 -16.29 -9.14 -0.29
CA LEU A 124 -15.21 -8.16 -0.33
C LEU A 124 -15.16 -7.38 0.98
N TYR A 125 -13.97 -7.22 1.52
CA TYR A 125 -13.70 -6.45 2.74
C TYR A 125 -12.79 -5.27 2.44
N MET A 126 -13.10 -4.10 2.99
CA MET A 126 -12.25 -2.91 2.89
C MET A 126 -12.43 -2.01 4.11
N GLY A 127 -11.44 -1.16 4.34
CA GLY A 127 -11.52 -0.07 5.31
C GLY A 127 -11.54 1.29 4.63
N ASP A 128 -12.18 2.27 5.25
CA ASP A 128 -12.25 3.65 4.77
C ASP A 128 -11.56 4.66 5.70
N PHE A 129 -11.45 5.90 5.25
CA PHE A 129 -10.85 7.01 5.99
C PHE A 129 -11.67 7.48 7.21
N SER A 130 -12.86 6.95 7.43
CA SER A 130 -13.66 7.18 8.66
C SER A 130 -13.53 6.04 9.66
N ALA A 131 -12.49 5.20 9.52
CA ALA A 131 -12.26 4.00 10.32
C ALA A 131 -13.49 3.07 10.36
N THR A 132 -14.18 2.94 9.23
CA THR A 132 -15.28 2.00 9.05
C THR A 132 -14.82 0.86 8.14
N VAL A 133 -15.10 -0.35 8.57
CA VAL A 133 -14.91 -1.57 7.77
C VAL A 133 -16.23 -1.92 7.11
N HIS A 134 -16.16 -2.27 5.83
CA HIS A 134 -17.29 -2.70 5.02
C HIS A 134 -17.07 -4.12 4.53
N ALA A 135 -18.10 -4.93 4.61
CA ALA A 135 -18.21 -6.22 3.92
C ALA A 135 -19.34 -6.12 2.90
N ILE A 136 -19.04 -6.36 1.65
CA ILE A 136 -20.01 -6.27 0.54
C ILE A 136 -19.97 -7.55 -0.28
N ASP A 137 -21.12 -7.91 -0.82
CA ASP A 137 -21.25 -9.03 -1.74
C ASP A 137 -20.51 -8.73 -3.04
N ALA A 138 -19.63 -9.60 -3.47
CA ALA A 138 -18.82 -9.38 -4.66
C ALA A 138 -19.63 -9.50 -5.96
N SER A 139 -20.76 -10.20 -5.95
CA SER A 139 -21.60 -10.44 -7.14
C SER A 139 -22.45 -9.24 -7.52
N ASP A 140 -22.96 -8.47 -6.54
CA ASP A 140 -23.90 -7.38 -6.79
C ASP A 140 -23.60 -6.06 -6.06
N GLY A 141 -22.55 -6.02 -5.22
CA GLY A 141 -22.15 -4.84 -4.44
C GLY A 141 -23.07 -4.54 -3.27
N SER A 142 -23.97 -5.43 -2.88
CA SER A 142 -24.86 -5.22 -1.75
C SER A 142 -24.11 -5.29 -0.41
N LEU A 143 -24.53 -4.46 0.54
CA LEU A 143 -23.92 -4.44 1.87
C LEU A 143 -24.26 -5.72 2.66
N VAL A 144 -23.25 -6.45 3.09
CA VAL A 144 -23.40 -7.58 4.03
C VAL A 144 -23.40 -7.04 5.46
N TRP A 145 -22.34 -6.34 5.84
CA TRP A 145 -22.25 -5.63 7.12
C TRP A 145 -21.25 -4.47 7.03
N ARG A 146 -21.34 -3.56 7.99
CA ARG A 146 -20.33 -2.52 8.22
C ARG A 146 -20.12 -2.33 9.71
N ALA A 147 -18.88 -2.04 10.13
CA ALA A 147 -18.49 -1.83 11.51
C ALA A 147 -17.55 -0.63 11.64
N SER A 148 -17.88 0.32 12.53
CA SER A 148 -16.95 1.38 12.90
C SER A 148 -15.96 0.82 13.92
N VAL A 149 -14.68 0.93 13.61
CA VAL A 149 -13.58 0.40 14.44
C VAL A 149 -12.69 1.50 15.00
N GLY A 150 -12.93 2.76 14.68
CA GLY A 150 -12.22 3.89 15.28
C GLY A 150 -12.68 4.16 16.70
N ASP A 151 -11.76 4.45 17.60
CA ASP A 151 -12.00 4.93 18.97
C ASP A 151 -11.46 6.36 19.18
N HIS A 152 -11.09 7.01 18.09
CA HIS A 152 -10.63 8.41 18.03
C HIS A 152 -11.28 9.12 16.85
N THR A 153 -11.55 10.43 16.98
CA THR A 153 -12.19 11.23 15.91
C THR A 153 -11.40 11.27 14.61
N ASP A 154 -10.08 11.25 14.71
CA ASP A 154 -9.17 11.27 13.57
C ASP A 154 -8.69 9.87 13.15
N ALA A 155 -9.28 8.80 13.73
CA ALA A 155 -8.92 7.44 13.33
C ALA A 155 -9.26 7.17 11.87
N THR A 156 -8.37 6.48 11.18
CA THR A 156 -8.51 6.10 9.75
C THR A 156 -8.04 4.66 9.54
N ILE A 157 -8.54 4.03 8.48
CA ILE A 157 -7.97 2.79 7.95
C ILE A 157 -7.26 3.12 6.64
N THR A 158 -5.94 3.06 6.66
CA THR A 158 -5.09 3.36 5.50
C THR A 158 -4.30 2.15 5.02
N GLY A 159 -3.94 1.24 5.90
CA GLY A 159 -3.47 -0.11 5.57
C GLY A 159 -4.63 -1.02 5.18
N SER A 160 -4.38 -2.00 4.34
CA SER A 160 -5.42 -2.92 3.88
C SER A 160 -5.72 -3.99 4.93
N PRO A 161 -6.99 -4.20 5.29
CA PRO A 161 -7.38 -5.29 6.16
C PRO A 161 -6.93 -6.64 5.60
N LYS A 162 -6.56 -7.57 6.46
CA LYS A 162 -6.11 -8.91 6.07
C LYS A 162 -7.11 -9.96 6.58
N LEU A 163 -7.67 -10.73 5.65
CA LEU A 163 -8.54 -11.86 5.97
C LEU A 163 -7.72 -13.13 6.19
N HIS A 164 -7.97 -13.83 7.30
CA HIS A 164 -7.38 -15.14 7.57
C HIS A 164 -8.27 -15.94 8.54
N ASP A 165 -8.56 -17.17 8.18
CA ASP A 165 -9.31 -18.14 8.99
C ASP A 165 -10.60 -17.59 9.64
N GLY A 166 -11.42 -16.91 8.82
CA GLY A 166 -12.69 -16.33 9.27
C GLY A 166 -12.58 -15.07 10.12
N ALA A 167 -11.37 -14.55 10.34
CA ALA A 167 -11.13 -13.29 11.04
C ALA A 167 -10.53 -12.24 10.09
N LEU A 168 -10.96 -10.99 10.27
CA LEU A 168 -10.43 -9.84 9.54
C LEU A 168 -9.57 -8.99 10.48
N TYR A 169 -8.29 -8.83 10.16
CA TYR A 169 -7.33 -8.03 10.93
C TYR A 169 -7.17 -6.66 10.31
N VAL A 170 -7.54 -5.63 11.04
CA VAL A 170 -7.66 -4.24 10.56
C VAL A 170 -6.63 -3.35 11.24
N PRO A 171 -5.68 -2.77 10.50
CA PRO A 171 -4.72 -1.83 11.07
C PRO A 171 -5.37 -0.46 11.27
N LEU A 172 -5.05 0.21 12.38
CA LEU A 172 -5.57 1.54 12.72
C LEU A 172 -4.48 2.60 12.63
N SER A 173 -4.74 3.60 11.83
CA SER A 173 -3.98 4.83 11.66
C SER A 173 -4.84 6.04 11.99
N SER A 174 -4.30 7.25 11.85
CA SER A 174 -5.08 8.48 12.05
C SER A 174 -4.58 9.63 11.18
N SER A 175 -5.40 10.67 11.09
CA SER A 175 -5.03 11.99 10.58
C SER A 175 -4.64 12.98 11.70
N GLU A 176 -4.54 12.55 12.96
CA GLU A 176 -4.20 13.41 14.09
C GLU A 176 -2.80 14.05 13.93
N TRP A 177 -1.85 13.34 13.27
CA TRP A 177 -0.55 13.93 12.90
C TRP A 177 -0.70 15.25 12.11
N ALA A 178 -1.74 15.38 11.27
CA ALA A 178 -2.04 16.59 10.52
C ALA A 178 -2.87 17.59 11.34
N THR A 179 -3.85 17.11 12.11
CA THR A 179 -4.68 17.93 13.03
C THR A 179 -3.81 18.64 14.08
N ALA A 180 -2.69 18.03 14.48
CA ALA A 180 -1.70 18.63 15.37
C ALA A 180 -1.09 19.96 14.86
N ALA A 181 -1.21 20.26 13.56
CA ALA A 181 -0.81 21.54 12.99
C ALA A 181 -1.64 22.72 13.51
N ASP A 182 -2.88 22.49 13.98
CA ASP A 182 -3.70 23.54 14.59
C ASP A 182 -3.15 23.91 15.97
N PRO A 183 -2.68 25.15 16.18
CA PRO A 183 -2.16 25.58 17.47
C PRO A 183 -3.18 25.59 18.59
N GLY A 184 -4.48 25.59 18.29
CA GLY A 184 -5.57 25.48 19.27
C GLY A 184 -5.92 24.05 19.66
N TYR A 185 -5.37 23.06 18.97
CA TYR A 185 -5.66 21.66 19.24
C TYR A 185 -4.91 21.15 20.48
N ALA A 186 -5.63 20.50 21.40
CA ALA A 186 -5.06 19.83 22.57
C ALA A 186 -4.44 18.49 22.13
N CYS A 187 -3.19 18.53 21.74
CA CYS A 187 -2.50 17.41 21.09
C CYS A 187 -1.71 16.57 22.09
N CYS A 188 -1.62 15.25 21.92
CA CYS A 188 -2.35 14.36 21.01
C CYS A 188 -2.86 13.15 21.82
N THR A 189 -3.79 12.37 21.27
CA THR A 189 -4.44 11.29 22.03
C THR A 189 -4.64 10.00 21.25
N PHE A 190 -4.43 9.98 19.93
CA PHE A 190 -4.52 8.78 19.13
C PHE A 190 -3.42 7.77 19.49
N ARG A 191 -3.78 6.51 19.51
CA ARG A 191 -2.85 5.39 19.63
C ARG A 191 -3.08 4.41 18.48
N GLY A 192 -2.03 4.13 17.72
CA GLY A 192 -2.06 3.09 16.70
C GLY A 192 -2.54 1.76 17.28
N GLY A 193 -3.02 0.87 16.43
CA GLY A 193 -3.54 -0.41 16.90
C GLY A 193 -3.89 -1.38 15.79
N VAL A 194 -4.33 -2.55 16.22
CA VAL A 194 -4.94 -3.58 15.37
C VAL A 194 -6.25 -4.03 15.98
N VAL A 195 -7.24 -4.23 15.12
CA VAL A 195 -8.55 -4.77 15.49
C VAL A 195 -8.77 -6.08 14.75
N SER A 196 -9.27 -7.11 15.44
CA SER A 196 -9.79 -8.31 14.79
C SER A 196 -11.29 -8.33 14.84
N LEU A 197 -11.92 -8.56 13.69
CA LEU A 197 -13.36 -8.74 13.54
C LEU A 197 -13.66 -10.16 13.06
N ASP A 198 -14.81 -10.68 13.46
CA ASP A 198 -15.39 -11.84 12.80
C ASP A 198 -15.80 -11.48 11.36
N ALA A 199 -15.31 -12.21 10.37
CA ALA A 199 -15.49 -11.86 8.96
C ALA A 199 -16.95 -12.02 8.50
N ALA A 200 -17.74 -12.90 9.13
CA ALA A 200 -19.12 -13.13 8.74
C ALA A 200 -20.08 -12.07 9.31
N SER A 201 -19.82 -11.57 10.50
CA SER A 201 -20.73 -10.67 11.22
C SER A 201 -20.24 -9.24 11.41
N GLY A 202 -18.91 -9.01 11.32
CA GLY A 202 -18.29 -7.74 11.68
C GLY A 202 -18.20 -7.49 13.20
N GLU A 203 -18.51 -8.50 14.02
CA GLU A 203 -18.39 -8.40 15.47
C GLU A 203 -16.92 -8.33 15.89
N LEU A 204 -16.65 -7.54 16.94
CA LEU A 204 -15.31 -7.36 17.48
C LEU A 204 -14.84 -8.63 18.21
N ASN A 205 -13.76 -9.26 17.73
CA ASN A 205 -13.08 -10.31 18.47
C ASN A 205 -12.17 -9.73 19.56
N TRP A 206 -11.26 -8.83 19.14
CA TRP A 206 -10.35 -8.14 20.05
C TRP A 206 -9.84 -6.82 19.43
N ARG A 207 -9.35 -5.94 20.31
CA ARG A 207 -8.64 -4.70 19.95
C ARG A 207 -7.38 -4.59 20.78
N THR A 208 -6.25 -4.23 20.16
CA THR A 208 -5.00 -3.96 20.86
C THR A 208 -4.38 -2.68 20.35
N HIS A 209 -4.06 -1.78 21.27
CA HIS A 209 -3.28 -0.58 20.96
C HIS A 209 -1.78 -0.90 20.99
N VAL A 210 -1.01 -0.21 20.17
CA VAL A 210 0.45 -0.36 20.14
C VAL A 210 1.13 0.37 21.29
N ILE A 211 0.50 1.46 21.79
CA ILE A 211 0.88 2.15 23.02
C ILE A 211 -0.10 1.72 24.12
N ASP A 212 0.40 1.06 25.16
CA ASP A 212 -0.46 0.46 26.18
C ASP A 212 -1.16 1.54 27.05
N GLU A 213 -0.42 2.59 27.39
CA GLU A 213 -0.92 3.66 28.26
C GLU A 213 -1.86 4.59 27.51
N PRO A 214 -3.09 4.84 28.03
CA PRO A 214 -3.96 5.86 27.46
C PRO A 214 -3.34 7.24 27.58
N ALA A 215 -3.52 8.07 26.53
CA ALA A 215 -3.08 9.44 26.57
C ALA A 215 -3.80 10.23 27.70
N ALA A 216 -3.02 11.00 28.44
CA ALA A 216 -3.47 11.86 29.54
C ALA A 216 -2.90 13.27 29.40
N GLU A 217 -3.43 14.22 30.17
CA GLU A 217 -2.88 15.58 30.27
C GLU A 217 -1.48 15.52 30.89
N THR A 218 -0.51 16.16 30.22
CA THR A 218 0.87 16.23 30.72
C THR A 218 1.08 17.30 31.79
N GLY A 219 0.11 18.19 31.97
CA GLY A 219 0.22 19.38 32.81
C GLY A 219 0.97 20.54 32.13
N GLU A 220 1.39 20.37 30.88
CA GLU A 220 2.01 21.41 30.05
C GLU A 220 0.99 21.96 29.05
N THR A 221 1.19 23.22 28.64
CA THR A 221 0.47 23.84 27.52
C THR A 221 1.46 24.18 26.40
N ASN A 222 0.95 24.25 25.19
CA ASN A 222 1.70 24.79 24.07
C ASN A 222 1.78 26.35 24.16
N PRO A 223 2.58 27.04 23.34
CA PRO A 223 2.71 28.50 23.36
C PRO A 223 1.41 29.28 23.15
N PHE A 224 0.36 28.64 22.65
CA PHE A 224 -0.97 29.23 22.40
C PHE A 224 -2.00 28.91 23.50
N GLY A 225 -1.58 28.18 24.55
CA GLY A 225 -2.41 27.84 25.70
C GLY A 225 -3.23 26.56 25.56
N ALA A 226 -3.09 25.80 24.47
CA ALA A 226 -3.72 24.50 24.34
C ALA A 226 -2.98 23.45 25.18
N GLU A 227 -3.72 22.54 25.81
CA GLU A 227 -3.16 21.47 26.64
C GLU A 227 -2.35 20.47 25.81
N ARG A 228 -1.21 20.03 26.37
CA ARG A 228 -0.44 18.92 25.85
C ARG A 228 -0.91 17.61 26.47
N LYS A 229 -1.12 16.61 25.63
CA LYS A 229 -1.55 15.27 26.03
C LYS A 229 -0.56 14.23 25.47
N GLY A 230 -0.61 13.03 26.02
CA GLY A 230 0.23 11.90 25.58
C GLY A 230 0.30 10.77 26.62
N PRO A 231 0.90 9.62 26.26
CA PRO A 231 1.58 9.33 24.99
C PRO A 231 0.59 9.12 23.83
N ALA A 232 1.01 9.44 22.59
CA ALA A 232 0.19 9.31 21.39
C ALA A 232 1.05 9.03 20.15
N GLY A 233 0.43 8.51 19.09
CA GLY A 233 1.05 8.20 17.81
C GLY A 233 1.22 6.70 17.55
N ALA A 234 2.34 6.33 16.96
CA ALA A 234 2.67 4.98 16.51
C ALA A 234 1.56 4.36 15.63
N PRO A 235 1.12 5.06 14.55
CA PRO A 235 0.05 4.58 13.69
C PRO A 235 0.46 3.28 12.99
N VAL A 236 -0.51 2.35 12.81
CA VAL A 236 -0.35 1.18 11.96
C VAL A 236 -1.01 1.48 10.63
N TRP A 237 -0.21 1.86 9.62
CA TRP A 237 -0.72 2.27 8.31
C TRP A 237 -0.32 1.36 7.15
N ASN A 238 0.41 0.29 7.44
CA ASN A 238 0.68 -0.84 6.56
C ASN A 238 -0.33 -1.98 6.76
N SER A 239 -0.34 -2.93 5.82
CA SER A 239 -1.18 -4.12 5.92
C SER A 239 -0.52 -5.19 6.78
N PRO A 240 -1.24 -5.85 7.70
CA PRO A 240 -0.70 -6.91 8.53
C PRO A 240 -0.13 -8.07 7.72
N THR A 241 0.94 -8.68 8.22
CA THR A 241 1.52 -9.93 7.71
C THR A 241 1.08 -11.07 8.61
N ILE A 242 0.54 -12.13 8.05
CA ILE A 242 0.02 -13.27 8.80
C ILE A 242 1.04 -14.43 8.75
N ASP A 243 1.40 -14.91 9.92
CA ASP A 243 2.15 -16.13 10.14
C ASP A 243 1.20 -17.17 10.72
N ALA A 244 0.58 -17.94 9.83
CA ALA A 244 -0.43 -18.92 10.20
C ALA A 244 0.18 -20.09 11.01
N GLU A 245 1.44 -20.42 10.76
CA GLU A 245 2.12 -21.53 11.45
C GLU A 245 2.37 -21.21 12.93
N ARG A 246 2.77 -19.94 13.21
CA ARG A 246 3.00 -19.47 14.59
C ARG A 246 1.74 -18.90 15.25
N GLY A 247 0.65 -18.70 14.50
CA GLY A 247 -0.56 -18.05 14.98
C GLY A 247 -0.34 -16.58 15.34
N VAL A 248 0.48 -15.87 14.56
CA VAL A 248 0.93 -14.49 14.84
C VAL A 248 0.66 -13.60 13.65
N LEU A 249 0.35 -12.34 13.90
CA LEU A 249 0.42 -11.28 12.90
C LEU A 249 1.54 -10.29 13.24
N TYR A 250 2.16 -9.72 12.19
CA TYR A 250 3.18 -8.69 12.31
C TYR A 250 2.71 -7.39 11.66
N VAL A 251 3.04 -6.26 12.30
CA VAL A 251 2.81 -4.92 11.76
C VAL A 251 4.02 -4.03 12.00
N GLY A 252 4.23 -3.06 11.10
CA GLY A 252 5.12 -1.93 11.32
C GLY A 252 4.35 -0.75 11.90
N THR A 253 5.02 0.10 12.66
CA THR A 253 4.44 1.34 13.20
C THR A 253 5.16 2.57 12.66
N GLY A 254 4.46 3.68 12.67
CA GLY A 254 5.02 4.98 12.40
C GLY A 254 5.52 5.68 13.67
N GLU A 255 5.80 6.95 13.53
CA GLU A 255 6.36 7.86 14.50
C GLU A 255 5.46 8.08 15.73
N GLY A 256 6.05 8.51 16.85
CA GLY A 256 5.30 9.09 17.97
C GLY A 256 4.78 10.49 17.62
N TYR A 257 3.59 10.86 18.10
CA TYR A 257 3.07 12.22 17.91
C TYR A 257 3.44 13.17 19.04
N THR A 258 3.93 12.63 20.16
CA THR A 258 4.20 13.37 21.41
C THR A 258 5.54 12.95 22.02
N SER A 259 6.08 13.83 22.88
CA SER A 259 7.30 13.56 23.65
C SER A 259 6.97 12.92 25.01
N PRO A 260 7.77 11.93 25.47
CA PRO A 260 8.79 11.23 24.70
C PRO A 260 8.16 10.31 23.63
N ALA A 261 8.91 10.03 22.56
CA ALA A 261 8.51 9.00 21.59
C ALA A 261 8.32 7.66 22.30
N ALA A 262 7.23 6.96 21.97
CA ALA A 262 6.97 5.64 22.54
C ALA A 262 8.01 4.61 22.05
N ASP A 263 8.31 3.60 22.87
CA ASP A 263 9.21 2.49 22.51
C ASP A 263 8.61 1.52 21.48
N THR A 264 7.35 1.74 21.14
CA THR A 264 6.60 1.05 20.07
C THR A 264 6.39 1.88 18.81
N SER A 265 6.93 3.12 18.74
CA SER A 265 7.04 3.87 17.47
C SER A 265 8.20 3.33 16.65
N ASP A 266 8.10 3.41 15.32
CA ASP A 266 9.12 2.93 14.38
C ASP A 266 9.61 1.53 14.69
N ALA A 267 8.66 0.67 15.02
CA ALA A 267 8.85 -0.67 15.52
C ALA A 267 8.12 -1.71 14.68
N VAL A 268 8.59 -2.95 14.75
CA VAL A 268 7.81 -4.12 14.33
C VAL A 268 7.22 -4.79 15.56
N LEU A 269 5.91 -5.02 15.52
CA LEU A 269 5.19 -5.67 16.60
C LEU A 269 4.58 -6.99 16.14
N ALA A 270 4.58 -7.97 17.04
CA ALA A 270 3.96 -9.26 16.86
C ALA A 270 2.77 -9.44 17.81
N PHE A 271 1.62 -9.84 17.27
CA PHE A 271 0.41 -10.07 18.05
C PHE A 271 -0.12 -11.47 17.80
N SER A 272 -0.68 -12.10 18.85
CA SER A 272 -1.42 -13.34 18.71
C SER A 272 -2.66 -13.13 17.82
N LEU A 273 -2.83 -13.96 16.80
CA LEU A 273 -4.04 -13.96 15.95
C LEU A 273 -5.30 -14.20 16.78
N ALA A 274 -5.22 -15.11 17.75
CA ALA A 274 -6.39 -15.52 18.52
C ALA A 274 -6.82 -14.47 19.56
N THR A 275 -5.88 -13.79 20.21
CA THR A 275 -6.17 -12.96 21.39
C THR A 275 -5.82 -11.48 21.24
N GLY A 276 -5.02 -11.12 20.23
CA GLY A 276 -4.46 -9.78 20.08
C GLY A 276 -3.37 -9.44 21.10
N GLU A 277 -2.96 -10.39 21.96
CA GLU A 277 -1.89 -10.16 22.92
C GLU A 277 -0.56 -9.89 22.19
N ARG A 278 0.12 -8.77 22.55
CA ARG A 278 1.43 -8.44 22.02
C ARG A 278 2.47 -9.42 22.56
N GLN A 279 3.08 -10.20 21.67
CA GLN A 279 4.10 -11.18 22.02
C GLN A 279 5.49 -10.54 22.13
N TRP A 280 5.80 -9.61 21.24
CA TRP A 280 7.02 -8.83 21.27
C TRP A 280 6.88 -7.51 20.47
N ALA A 281 7.77 -6.58 20.74
CA ALA A 281 8.00 -5.37 19.98
C ALA A 281 9.50 -5.20 19.72
N LYS A 282 9.88 -4.84 18.50
CA LYS A 282 11.25 -4.55 18.12
C LYS A 282 11.31 -3.15 17.50
N GLN A 283 11.70 -2.16 18.30
CA GLN A 283 11.96 -0.81 17.82
C GLN A 283 13.22 -0.80 16.95
N LEU A 284 13.13 -0.23 15.75
CA LEU A 284 14.24 -0.10 14.79
C LEU A 284 14.83 1.32 14.80
N LEU A 285 14.01 2.32 15.13
CA LEU A 285 14.44 3.70 15.33
C LEU A 285 13.80 4.25 16.62
N GLY A 286 14.63 4.62 17.60
CA GLY A 286 14.16 5.26 18.83
C GLY A 286 14.22 6.77 18.76
N GLY A 287 13.30 7.45 19.47
CA GLY A 287 13.30 8.90 19.60
C GLY A 287 12.72 9.63 18.37
N ASP A 288 12.00 8.94 17.49
CA ASP A 288 11.25 9.56 16.41
C ASP A 288 9.86 9.97 16.94
N ALA A 289 9.73 11.23 17.29
CA ALA A 289 8.44 11.86 17.58
C ALA A 289 8.28 13.09 16.68
N TRP A 290 7.22 13.07 15.88
CA TRP A 290 6.94 14.08 14.89
C TRP A 290 5.42 14.24 14.66
N ASN A 291 5.02 15.43 14.24
CA ASN A 291 3.72 15.69 13.66
C ASN A 291 3.81 16.93 12.74
N MET A 292 2.73 17.26 12.02
CA MET A 292 2.73 18.34 11.02
C MET A 292 3.05 19.72 11.61
N ALA A 293 2.87 19.96 12.92
CA ALA A 293 3.25 21.22 13.55
C ALA A 293 4.76 21.49 13.44
N CYS A 294 5.59 20.46 13.25
CA CYS A 294 7.03 20.60 13.07
C CYS A 294 7.42 21.26 11.73
N PHE A 295 6.54 21.24 10.72
CA PHE A 295 6.74 21.97 9.46
C PHE A 295 6.29 23.42 9.52
N ILE A 296 5.39 23.76 10.43
CA ILE A 296 4.79 25.10 10.53
C ILE A 296 5.57 25.89 11.57
N GLY A 297 6.59 26.60 11.21
CA GLY A 297 7.59 27.39 11.95
C GLY A 297 7.30 27.97 13.36
N GLU A 298 6.09 27.92 13.86
CA GLU A 298 5.67 28.23 15.23
C GLU A 298 5.24 26.98 16.00
N ALA A 299 5.84 25.89 15.74
CA ALA A 299 5.82 24.54 16.33
C ALA A 299 5.00 24.34 17.63
N ALA A 300 3.73 24.77 17.64
CA ALA A 300 2.88 24.74 18.83
C ALA A 300 2.80 23.35 19.46
N ASN A 301 2.54 22.34 18.65
CA ASN A 301 2.39 20.95 19.09
C ASN A 301 3.54 20.04 18.64
N CYS A 302 4.60 20.58 18.01
CA CYS A 302 5.75 19.77 17.64
C CYS A 302 6.39 19.16 18.89
N PRO A 303 6.67 17.85 18.92
CA PRO A 303 7.40 17.19 19.99
C PRO A 303 8.81 17.77 20.14
N LYS A 304 9.41 17.58 21.33
CA LYS A 304 10.77 18.10 21.63
C LYS A 304 11.85 17.44 20.76
N GLU A 305 11.63 16.20 20.37
CA GLU A 305 12.52 15.42 19.52
C GLU A 305 12.60 16.00 18.11
N ASP A 306 11.50 16.58 17.61
CA ASP A 306 11.37 17.03 16.21
C ASP A 306 11.96 15.98 15.26
N GLY A 307 11.43 14.76 15.38
CA GLY A 307 11.97 13.56 14.76
C GLY A 307 11.93 13.57 13.23
N PRO A 308 12.63 12.63 12.58
CA PRO A 308 12.78 12.62 11.14
C PRO A 308 11.59 12.07 10.36
N ASP A 309 10.55 11.51 11.00
CA ASP A 309 9.41 10.85 10.36
C ASP A 309 9.87 9.69 9.45
N LEU A 310 10.52 8.69 10.05
CA LEU A 310 11.11 7.56 9.32
C LEU A 310 10.40 6.23 9.60
N ASP A 311 9.10 6.22 9.41
CA ASP A 311 8.20 5.09 9.66
C ASP A 311 8.63 3.76 9.04
N ILE A 312 8.10 2.68 9.63
CA ILE A 312 7.97 1.39 8.95
C ILE A 312 6.60 1.38 8.24
N GLY A 313 6.55 2.05 7.07
CA GLY A 313 5.32 2.19 6.29
C GLY A 313 5.04 1.02 5.37
N ALA A 314 6.08 0.36 4.89
CA ALA A 314 5.96 -0.86 4.11
C ALA A 314 5.49 -2.02 4.98
N SER A 315 4.58 -2.85 4.44
CA SER A 315 4.23 -4.12 5.09
C SER A 315 5.48 -5.00 5.21
N THR A 316 5.63 -5.67 6.34
CA THR A 316 6.68 -6.69 6.50
C THR A 316 6.41 -7.87 5.57
N VAL A 317 7.46 -8.58 5.16
CA VAL A 317 7.37 -9.77 4.31
C VAL A 317 7.88 -10.96 5.08
N LEU A 318 7.03 -11.97 5.31
CA LEU A 318 7.47 -13.24 5.92
C LEU A 318 7.98 -14.16 4.81
N TRP A 319 9.29 -14.39 4.79
CA TRP A 319 9.96 -15.17 3.76
C TRP A 319 10.71 -16.35 4.37
N SER A 320 10.66 -17.51 3.71
CA SER A 320 11.27 -18.76 4.17
C SER A 320 12.39 -19.17 3.23
N GLY A 321 13.55 -19.49 3.78
CA GLY A 321 14.70 -19.99 3.03
C GLY A 321 15.77 -20.58 3.95
N GLU A 322 16.59 -21.48 3.42
CA GLU A 322 17.67 -22.14 4.17
C GLU A 322 17.22 -22.83 5.47
N GLY A 323 15.96 -23.27 5.51
CA GLY A 323 15.40 -24.00 6.67
C GLY A 323 15.00 -23.11 7.85
N ARG A 324 14.85 -21.81 7.65
CA ARG A 324 14.34 -20.85 8.63
C ARG A 324 13.49 -19.76 7.99
N ASP A 325 12.75 -19.04 8.82
CA ASP A 325 11.97 -17.89 8.40
C ASP A 325 12.68 -16.58 8.73
N TYR A 326 12.43 -15.59 7.88
CA TYR A 326 12.90 -14.21 8.01
C TYR A 326 11.69 -13.29 7.90
N LEU A 327 11.60 -12.33 8.80
CA LEU A 327 10.66 -11.22 8.65
C LEU A 327 11.44 -10.04 8.06
N LEU A 328 11.23 -9.80 6.75
CA LEU A 328 11.93 -8.76 6.00
C LEU A 328 11.19 -7.44 6.17
N VAL A 329 11.91 -6.38 6.51
CA VAL A 329 11.36 -5.07 6.89
C VAL A 329 12.08 -3.97 6.14
N GLY A 330 11.33 -3.09 5.48
CA GLY A 330 11.84 -1.86 4.88
C GLY A 330 11.36 -0.64 5.65
N GLN A 331 12.21 0.38 5.79
CA GLN A 331 11.93 1.61 6.52
C GLN A 331 12.14 2.84 5.64
N LYS A 332 11.41 3.93 5.89
CA LYS A 332 11.59 5.22 5.21
C LYS A 332 13.04 5.75 5.31
N SER A 333 13.81 5.30 6.30
CA SER A 333 15.24 5.61 6.41
C SER A 333 16.10 5.08 5.26
N GLY A 334 15.57 4.18 4.43
CA GLY A 334 16.33 3.44 3.42
C GLY A 334 17.08 2.23 3.98
N ASP A 335 16.82 1.91 5.25
CA ASP A 335 17.32 0.73 5.91
C ASP A 335 16.40 -0.46 5.63
N VAL A 336 17.00 -1.63 5.42
CA VAL A 336 16.32 -2.91 5.22
C VAL A 336 16.87 -3.91 6.24
N TYR A 337 15.96 -4.64 6.88
CA TYR A 337 16.29 -5.57 7.94
C TYR A 337 15.72 -6.95 7.65
N ALA A 338 16.38 -7.99 8.13
CA ALA A 338 15.76 -9.27 8.39
C ALA A 338 15.72 -9.51 9.89
N LEU A 339 14.54 -9.80 10.40
CA LEU A 339 14.31 -10.13 11.80
C LEU A 339 14.02 -11.62 11.94
N ASP A 340 14.41 -12.20 13.07
CA ASP A 340 14.10 -13.59 13.44
C ASP A 340 12.75 -13.62 14.18
N PRO A 341 11.68 -14.15 13.57
CA PRO A 341 10.36 -14.16 14.19
C PRO A 341 10.29 -15.03 15.45
N GLU A 342 11.18 -16.04 15.57
CA GLU A 342 11.22 -16.95 16.71
C GLU A 342 12.02 -16.39 17.90
N LYS A 343 12.84 -15.35 17.64
CA LYS A 343 13.69 -14.73 18.66
C LYS A 343 13.27 -13.29 18.99
N GLY A 344 11.95 -13.04 19.04
CA GLY A 344 11.42 -11.74 19.45
C GLY A 344 11.84 -10.59 18.52
N GLY A 345 11.98 -10.85 17.22
CA GLY A 345 12.41 -9.86 16.25
C GLY A 345 13.89 -9.53 16.31
N ALA A 346 14.75 -10.43 16.79
CA ALA A 346 16.19 -10.21 16.77
C ALA A 346 16.70 -9.97 15.35
N ILE A 347 17.53 -8.94 15.16
CA ILE A 347 18.07 -8.60 13.84
C ILE A 347 19.04 -9.70 13.41
N VAL A 348 18.78 -10.30 12.26
CA VAL A 348 19.65 -11.29 11.60
C VAL A 348 20.68 -10.59 10.74
N TRP A 349 20.20 -9.68 9.90
CA TRP A 349 21.04 -8.78 9.12
C TRP A 349 20.35 -7.41 8.95
N HIS A 350 21.16 -6.41 8.61
CA HIS A 350 20.74 -5.05 8.32
C HIS A 350 21.60 -4.49 7.20
N ASN A 351 20.97 -3.83 6.23
CA ASN A 351 21.64 -3.12 5.14
C ASN A 351 20.93 -1.79 4.86
N LYS A 352 21.71 -0.72 4.65
CA LYS A 352 21.18 0.59 4.25
C LYS A 352 21.40 0.78 2.76
N VAL A 353 20.31 0.78 1.98
CA VAL A 353 20.37 0.84 0.52
C VAL A 353 19.91 2.19 -0.06
N GLY A 354 19.32 3.06 0.77
CA GLY A 354 18.89 4.41 0.39
C GLY A 354 19.38 5.47 1.38
N ARG A 355 19.32 6.75 0.99
CA ARG A 355 19.51 7.88 1.91
C ARG A 355 18.39 7.94 2.93
N GLY A 356 17.17 7.71 2.45
CA GLY A 356 15.94 7.87 3.20
C GLY A 356 15.41 9.30 3.24
N GLY A 357 14.24 9.43 3.86
CA GLY A 357 13.53 10.69 4.04
C GLY A 357 12.07 10.46 4.44
N PHE A 358 11.39 11.49 4.91
CA PHE A 358 9.99 11.41 5.35
C PHE A 358 9.01 10.99 4.24
N LEU A 359 9.38 11.16 2.96
CA LEU A 359 8.65 10.64 1.80
C LEU A 359 9.29 9.36 1.21
N GLY A 360 10.12 8.66 2.00
CA GLY A 360 10.65 7.33 1.72
C GLY A 360 12.16 7.30 1.44
N GLY A 361 12.78 6.34 1.78
CA GLY A 361 13.58 5.20 1.36
C GLY A 361 12.64 4.10 0.90
N VAL A 362 12.38 3.11 1.75
CA VAL A 362 11.34 2.13 1.49
C VAL A 362 10.01 2.67 2.02
N HIS A 363 9.06 2.96 1.15
CA HIS A 363 7.85 3.69 1.56
C HIS A 363 6.61 2.77 1.64
N TRP A 364 6.20 2.15 0.52
CA TRP A 364 4.92 1.44 0.50
C TRP A 364 5.02 -0.08 0.51
N GLY A 365 5.95 -0.68 -0.21
CA GLY A 365 6.05 -2.13 -0.20
C GLY A 365 7.15 -2.72 -1.05
N MET A 366 7.79 -3.73 -0.51
CA MET A 366 8.78 -4.58 -1.17
C MET A 366 8.09 -5.79 -1.81
N SER A 367 8.82 -6.54 -2.65
CA SER A 367 8.39 -7.82 -3.19
C SER A 367 9.47 -8.87 -2.98
N ALA A 368 9.08 -10.10 -2.66
CA ALA A 368 10.01 -11.22 -2.52
C ALA A 368 9.54 -12.42 -3.34
N ASN A 369 10.43 -12.96 -4.15
CA ASN A 369 10.27 -14.28 -4.77
C ASN A 369 11.09 -15.35 -4.03
N GLY A 370 11.24 -16.54 -4.62
CA GLY A 370 12.02 -17.63 -4.02
C GLY A 370 13.48 -17.30 -3.75
N ASP A 371 14.08 -16.38 -4.51
CA ASP A 371 15.52 -16.13 -4.52
C ASP A 371 15.91 -14.72 -4.07
N SER A 372 15.07 -13.71 -4.25
CA SER A 372 15.43 -12.30 -4.09
C SER A 372 14.38 -11.49 -3.34
N LEU A 373 14.85 -10.51 -2.57
CA LEU A 373 14.06 -9.41 -2.05
C LEU A 373 14.27 -8.18 -2.95
N PHE A 374 13.21 -7.69 -3.58
CA PHE A 374 13.23 -6.48 -4.39
C PHE A 374 12.76 -5.30 -3.56
N VAL A 375 13.59 -4.27 -3.51
CA VAL A 375 13.43 -3.11 -2.64
C VAL A 375 13.36 -1.84 -3.49
N PRO A 376 12.18 -1.19 -3.60
CA PRO A 376 12.06 0.09 -4.25
C PRO A 376 12.55 1.20 -3.30
N ILE A 377 13.37 2.12 -3.81
CA ILE A 377 13.87 3.26 -3.06
C ILE A 377 13.35 4.56 -3.68
N ALA A 378 12.65 5.34 -2.87
CA ALA A 378 12.13 6.63 -3.28
C ALA A 378 13.23 7.70 -3.32
N ASP A 379 13.95 7.90 -2.25
CA ASP A 379 15.04 8.89 -2.12
C ASP A 379 14.78 10.19 -2.87
N THR A 380 13.62 10.79 -2.60
CA THR A 380 13.11 11.92 -3.36
C THR A 380 14.03 13.14 -3.29
N THR A 381 13.92 14.03 -4.28
CA THR A 381 14.66 15.29 -4.31
C THR A 381 14.21 16.30 -3.23
N ILE A 382 13.06 16.08 -2.59
CA ILE A 382 12.66 16.85 -1.41
C ILE A 382 13.53 16.40 -0.23
N THR A 383 14.52 17.22 0.10
CA THR A 383 15.54 16.82 1.07
C THR A 383 15.19 17.22 2.51
N GLY A 384 14.59 18.39 2.71
CA GLY A 384 14.37 18.89 4.06
C GLY A 384 15.66 18.84 4.89
N ARG A 385 15.61 18.08 5.98
CA ARG A 385 16.75 17.84 6.89
C ARG A 385 17.67 16.67 6.45
N PHE A 386 17.31 15.94 5.40
CA PHE A 386 18.08 14.78 4.94
C PHE A 386 19.17 15.19 3.96
N THR A 387 20.40 14.79 4.22
CA THR A 387 21.58 15.11 3.42
C THR A 387 22.29 13.82 2.99
N GLY A 388 23.03 13.90 1.90
CA GLY A 388 23.79 12.77 1.35
C GLY A 388 23.35 12.37 -0.06
N PRO A 389 24.06 11.43 -0.66
CA PRO A 389 23.73 10.94 -2.00
C PRO A 389 22.40 10.15 -1.96
N ILE A 390 21.63 10.31 -3.04
CA ILE A 390 20.40 9.55 -3.27
C ILE A 390 20.70 8.32 -4.12
N SER A 391 19.93 7.25 -3.91
CA SER A 391 19.98 6.02 -4.72
C SER A 391 18.57 5.52 -5.09
N PRO A 392 17.73 6.39 -5.73
CA PRO A 392 16.39 5.98 -6.14
C PRO A 392 16.48 4.89 -7.20
N GLY A 393 15.53 3.96 -7.16
CA GLY A 393 15.49 2.84 -8.08
C GLY A 393 15.14 1.53 -7.40
N ILE A 394 15.47 0.41 -8.03
CA ILE A 394 15.24 -0.93 -7.46
C ILE A 394 16.57 -1.57 -7.09
N HIS A 395 16.63 -2.09 -5.88
CA HIS A 395 17.70 -2.93 -5.38
C HIS A 395 17.20 -4.37 -5.23
N ALA A 396 17.89 -5.34 -5.78
CA ALA A 396 17.66 -6.75 -5.48
C ALA A 396 18.67 -7.21 -4.43
N LEU A 397 18.15 -7.72 -3.32
CA LEU A 397 18.95 -8.20 -2.20
C LEU A 397 18.82 -9.71 -2.07
N ASP A 398 19.86 -10.34 -1.58
CA ASP A 398 19.80 -11.69 -1.06
C ASP A 398 19.00 -11.67 0.25
N PRO A 399 17.86 -12.38 0.36
CA PRO A 399 17.02 -12.31 1.55
C PRO A 399 17.64 -12.95 2.80
N THR A 400 18.69 -13.78 2.63
CA THR A 400 19.38 -14.46 3.76
C THR A 400 20.51 -13.62 4.34
N SER A 401 21.16 -12.77 3.54
CA SER A 401 22.35 -11.99 3.95
C SER A 401 22.15 -10.47 3.86
N GLY A 402 21.16 -10.00 3.08
CA GLY A 402 20.97 -8.58 2.78
C GLY A 402 21.97 -8.01 1.78
N GLU A 403 22.83 -8.83 1.18
CA GLU A 403 23.77 -8.38 0.16
C GLU A 403 23.05 -7.95 -1.12
N VAL A 404 23.46 -6.82 -1.70
CA VAL A 404 22.91 -6.32 -2.97
C VAL A 404 23.43 -7.17 -4.13
N ARG A 405 22.52 -7.83 -4.83
CA ARG A 405 22.82 -8.62 -6.05
C ARG A 405 22.91 -7.73 -7.27
N TRP A 406 21.99 -6.79 -7.40
CA TRP A 406 22.02 -5.75 -8.43
C TRP A 406 21.25 -4.50 -7.96
N TYR A 407 21.56 -3.38 -8.60
CA TYR A 407 20.87 -2.11 -8.42
C TYR A 407 20.64 -1.45 -9.78
N THR A 408 19.40 -1.12 -10.09
CA THR A 408 19.02 -0.34 -11.26
C THR A 408 18.54 1.04 -10.84
N PRO A 409 19.32 2.09 -11.13
CA PRO A 409 18.93 3.44 -10.78
C PRO A 409 17.71 3.91 -11.58
N SER A 410 16.83 4.65 -10.93
CA SER A 410 15.79 5.43 -11.61
C SER A 410 16.34 6.79 -12.00
N VAL A 411 16.04 7.20 -13.22
CA VAL A 411 16.42 8.53 -13.77
C VAL A 411 15.14 9.27 -14.11
N ALA A 412 15.00 10.50 -13.59
CA ALA A 412 13.81 11.29 -13.81
C ALA A 412 13.60 11.61 -15.31
N ASP A 413 12.41 11.30 -15.79
CA ASP A 413 11.89 11.77 -17.08
C ASP A 413 10.81 12.82 -16.84
N CYS A 414 11.25 14.08 -16.69
CA CYS A 414 10.38 15.20 -16.35
C CYS A 414 10.20 16.21 -17.49
N ASP A 415 10.69 15.91 -18.69
CA ASP A 415 10.53 16.79 -19.84
C ASP A 415 9.06 16.89 -20.26
N GLY A 416 8.52 18.11 -20.25
CA GLY A 416 7.11 18.35 -20.55
C GLY A 416 6.12 17.99 -19.42
N LYS A 417 6.63 17.53 -18.28
CA LYS A 417 5.85 17.23 -17.06
C LYS A 417 5.97 18.37 -16.04
N SER A 418 5.48 18.15 -14.83
CA SER A 418 5.64 19.12 -13.73
C SER A 418 7.12 19.28 -13.36
N PRO A 419 7.54 20.48 -12.90
CA PRO A 419 8.94 20.68 -12.48
C PRO A 419 9.25 19.87 -11.21
N ILE A 420 10.53 19.55 -11.02
CA ILE A 420 11.04 19.00 -9.75
C ILE A 420 10.73 20.00 -8.61
N PRO A 421 10.25 19.56 -7.43
CA PRO A 421 10.18 18.15 -6.99
C PRO A 421 8.82 17.47 -7.22
N VAL A 422 7.90 18.05 -7.97
CA VAL A 422 6.56 17.46 -8.22
C VAL A 422 6.67 16.26 -9.15
N CYS A 423 7.44 16.38 -10.24
CA CYS A 423 7.94 15.24 -10.98
C CYS A 423 9.28 14.80 -10.34
N ASP A 424 9.43 13.54 -10.01
CA ASP A 424 10.58 13.00 -9.27
C ASP A 424 10.87 11.58 -9.76
N GLN A 425 12.12 11.19 -9.69
CA GLN A 425 12.60 9.87 -10.10
C GLN A 425 12.34 8.75 -9.09
N GLY A 426 11.90 9.08 -7.88
CA GLY A 426 11.77 8.15 -6.78
C GLY A 426 10.84 6.97 -7.09
N MET A 427 11.20 5.79 -6.63
CA MET A 427 10.33 4.61 -6.63
C MET A 427 9.70 4.45 -5.26
N SER A 428 8.59 5.14 -5.04
CA SER A 428 7.88 5.16 -3.77
C SER A 428 6.82 4.05 -3.70
N ALA A 429 6.12 3.79 -4.81
CA ALA A 429 5.05 2.80 -4.89
C ALA A 429 5.53 1.39 -4.51
N ALA A 430 4.60 0.58 -4.03
CA ALA A 430 4.86 -0.84 -3.87
C ALA A 430 5.13 -1.50 -5.23
N ILE A 431 5.94 -2.55 -5.23
CA ILE A 431 6.32 -3.29 -6.44
C ILE A 431 5.77 -4.71 -6.42
N THR A 432 5.74 -5.36 -7.57
CA THR A 432 5.24 -6.74 -7.70
C THR A 432 6.17 -7.54 -8.58
N SER A 433 6.53 -8.76 -8.15
CA SER A 433 7.39 -9.66 -8.91
C SER A 433 6.66 -10.88 -9.46
N THR A 434 7.26 -11.48 -10.47
CA THR A 434 7.11 -12.89 -10.86
C THR A 434 8.47 -13.58 -10.70
N ASP A 435 8.58 -14.85 -11.08
CA ASP A 435 9.87 -15.54 -11.08
C ASP A 435 10.89 -14.85 -12.00
N GLN A 436 10.45 -14.21 -13.09
CA GLN A 436 11.32 -13.65 -14.13
C GLN A 436 11.28 -12.12 -14.23
N LEU A 437 10.29 -11.47 -13.67
CA LEU A 437 10.06 -10.03 -13.84
C LEU A 437 9.79 -9.32 -12.51
N VAL A 438 10.11 -8.02 -12.48
CA VAL A 438 9.69 -7.10 -11.41
C VAL A 438 9.02 -5.90 -12.06
N PHE A 439 7.78 -5.59 -11.66
CA PHE A 439 7.04 -4.43 -12.13
C PHE A 439 7.06 -3.33 -11.07
N ALA A 440 7.44 -2.13 -11.47
CA ALA A 440 7.51 -0.97 -10.58
C ALA A 440 7.13 0.32 -11.29
N GLY A 441 6.41 1.18 -10.56
CA GLY A 441 6.12 2.54 -10.98
C GLY A 441 6.99 3.56 -10.28
N SER A 442 7.20 4.71 -10.91
CA SER A 442 7.98 5.84 -10.37
C SER A 442 7.17 7.14 -10.29
N LEU A 443 7.67 8.08 -9.52
CA LEU A 443 6.98 9.35 -9.26
C LEU A 443 6.94 10.29 -10.47
N ASP A 444 7.74 10.04 -11.50
CA ASP A 444 7.67 10.70 -12.81
C ASP A 444 6.61 10.12 -13.74
N GLY A 445 5.89 9.06 -13.30
CA GLY A 445 4.81 8.42 -14.03
C GLY A 445 5.24 7.26 -14.92
N ASN A 446 6.49 6.84 -14.89
CA ASN A 446 6.93 5.68 -15.66
C ASN A 446 6.58 4.36 -14.96
N LEU A 447 5.99 3.42 -15.70
CA LEU A 447 5.79 2.04 -15.29
C LEU A 447 6.77 1.16 -16.05
N ASN A 448 7.61 0.43 -15.32
CA ASN A 448 8.66 -0.41 -15.89
C ASN A 448 8.52 -1.87 -15.48
N ALA A 449 8.91 -2.78 -16.37
CA ALA A 449 9.22 -4.17 -16.07
C ALA A 449 10.72 -4.41 -16.17
N TYR A 450 11.26 -5.05 -15.14
CA TYR A 450 12.68 -5.40 -15.03
C TYR A 450 12.86 -6.90 -15.07
N ASP A 451 13.94 -7.37 -15.67
CA ASP A 451 14.40 -8.74 -15.51
C ASP A 451 14.81 -8.99 -14.06
N SER A 452 14.23 -9.99 -13.40
CA SER A 452 14.44 -10.25 -11.98
C SER A 452 15.87 -10.65 -11.60
N LEU A 453 16.64 -11.19 -12.56
CA LEU A 453 18.01 -11.66 -12.34
C LEU A 453 19.06 -10.57 -12.57
N SER A 454 18.84 -9.73 -13.59
CA SER A 454 19.83 -8.72 -14.02
C SER A 454 19.47 -7.28 -13.65
N GLY A 455 18.19 -7.00 -13.40
CA GLY A 455 17.68 -5.64 -13.22
C GLY A 455 17.58 -4.85 -14.53
N GLU A 456 17.77 -5.47 -15.70
CA GLU A 456 17.61 -4.81 -17.00
C GLU A 456 16.14 -4.43 -17.21
N VAL A 457 15.87 -3.18 -17.67
CA VAL A 457 14.53 -2.76 -18.08
C VAL A 457 14.17 -3.46 -19.38
N VAL A 458 13.09 -4.25 -19.38
CA VAL A 458 12.65 -5.06 -20.52
C VAL A 458 11.36 -4.58 -21.14
N TRP A 459 10.64 -3.70 -20.44
CA TRP A 459 9.45 -2.99 -20.92
C TRP A 459 9.25 -1.71 -20.13
N SER A 460 8.71 -0.68 -20.77
CA SER A 460 8.43 0.62 -20.14
C SER A 460 7.22 1.28 -20.79
N PHE A 461 6.43 2.00 -19.98
CA PHE A 461 5.33 2.83 -20.44
C PHE A 461 5.24 4.10 -19.61
N ASP A 462 5.12 5.27 -20.27
CA ASP A 462 4.86 6.54 -19.61
C ASP A 462 3.35 6.70 -19.38
N THR A 463 2.93 6.68 -18.12
CA THR A 463 1.52 6.82 -17.73
C THR A 463 1.10 8.27 -17.55
N PHE A 464 2.03 9.23 -17.62
CA PHE A 464 1.73 10.65 -17.52
C PHE A 464 0.98 11.16 -18.76
N GLY A 465 -0.03 11.99 -18.56
CA GLY A 465 -0.75 12.68 -19.63
C GLY A 465 -2.25 12.43 -19.63
N GLU A 466 -2.88 12.81 -20.74
CA GLU A 466 -4.31 12.68 -20.98
C GLU A 466 -4.61 11.43 -21.79
N PHE A 467 -5.57 10.66 -21.34
CA PHE A 467 -6.04 9.43 -22.00
C PHE A 467 -7.55 9.45 -22.15
N GLU A 468 -8.06 8.92 -23.25
CA GLU A 468 -9.49 8.67 -23.38
C GLU A 468 -9.90 7.48 -22.50
N SER A 469 -10.84 7.70 -21.58
CA SER A 469 -11.36 6.64 -20.73
C SER A 469 -12.47 5.84 -21.42
N VAL A 470 -12.76 4.66 -20.89
CA VAL A 470 -13.86 3.80 -21.34
C VAL A 470 -15.23 4.49 -21.27
N SER A 471 -15.41 5.48 -20.41
CA SER A 471 -16.62 6.32 -20.34
C SER A 471 -16.59 7.51 -21.30
N GLY A 472 -15.49 7.70 -22.05
CA GLY A 472 -15.26 8.80 -22.96
C GLY A 472 -14.94 10.14 -22.26
N ASP A 473 -14.65 10.12 -20.95
CA ASP A 473 -14.04 11.25 -20.22
C ASP A 473 -12.53 11.22 -20.42
N THR A 474 -11.89 12.35 -20.15
CA THR A 474 -10.44 12.40 -20.09
C THR A 474 -9.97 11.88 -18.73
N ALA A 475 -9.18 10.79 -18.74
CA ALA A 475 -8.41 10.34 -17.61
C ALA A 475 -7.05 11.04 -17.59
N LEU A 476 -6.57 11.39 -16.40
CA LEU A 476 -5.26 12.00 -16.20
C LEU A 476 -4.34 11.00 -15.50
N GLY A 477 -3.24 10.67 -16.14
CA GLY A 477 -2.14 9.97 -15.49
C GLY A 477 -1.12 10.95 -14.90
N GLY A 478 -0.44 10.54 -13.82
CA GLY A 478 0.50 11.35 -13.07
C GLY A 478 1.54 10.49 -12.34
N SER A 479 1.91 10.87 -11.12
CA SER A 479 2.84 10.07 -10.32
C SER A 479 2.24 8.71 -9.97
N ILE A 480 3.06 7.65 -10.04
CA ILE A 480 2.70 6.33 -9.52
C ILE A 480 3.22 6.26 -8.09
N GLU A 481 2.30 6.19 -7.12
CA GLU A 481 2.64 6.12 -5.70
C GLU A 481 1.57 5.32 -4.93
N SER A 482 1.92 4.77 -3.78
CA SER A 482 1.08 3.97 -2.90
C SER A 482 0.93 2.51 -3.35
N ASP A 483 -0.08 2.20 -4.14
CA ASP A 483 -0.31 0.85 -4.65
C ASP A 483 0.73 0.47 -5.70
N GLY A 484 0.84 -0.82 -5.91
CA GLY A 484 1.73 -1.38 -6.93
C GLY A 484 0.97 -2.08 -8.05
N PRO A 485 1.70 -2.47 -9.10
CA PRO A 485 1.11 -3.20 -10.21
C PRO A 485 0.45 -4.50 -9.77
N VAL A 486 -0.71 -4.83 -10.34
CA VAL A 486 -1.39 -6.12 -10.20
C VAL A 486 -1.26 -6.89 -11.49
N LEU A 487 -0.86 -8.16 -11.39
CA LEU A 487 -0.60 -9.04 -12.52
C LEU A 487 -1.63 -10.16 -12.57
N TYR A 488 -2.31 -10.33 -13.69
CA TYR A 488 -3.35 -11.35 -13.84
C TYR A 488 -3.53 -11.80 -15.30
N LYS A 489 -3.26 -13.07 -15.59
CA LYS A 489 -3.52 -13.74 -16.88
C LYS A 489 -3.13 -12.89 -18.10
N GLY A 490 -1.89 -12.37 -18.12
CA GLY A 490 -1.35 -11.54 -19.19
C GLY A 490 -1.79 -10.07 -19.16
N HIS A 491 -2.38 -9.63 -18.05
CA HIS A 491 -2.70 -8.23 -17.80
C HIS A 491 -1.83 -7.61 -16.72
N VAL A 492 -1.61 -6.29 -16.83
CA VAL A 492 -1.00 -5.44 -15.80
C VAL A 492 -1.97 -4.31 -15.51
N LEU A 493 -2.32 -4.14 -14.24
CA LEU A 493 -3.18 -3.06 -13.77
C LEU A 493 -2.38 -2.12 -12.88
N ILE A 494 -2.52 -0.82 -13.07
CA ILE A 494 -1.86 0.20 -12.25
C ILE A 494 -2.72 1.46 -12.14
N ASN A 495 -2.73 2.06 -10.96
CA ASN A 495 -3.24 3.41 -10.78
C ASN A 495 -2.15 4.45 -11.08
N SER A 496 -2.53 5.54 -11.75
CA SER A 496 -1.65 6.65 -12.08
C SER A 496 -2.29 7.99 -11.73
N GLY A 497 -1.56 8.77 -10.94
CA GLY A 497 -1.98 10.07 -10.41
C GLY A 497 -2.07 10.10 -8.89
N TYR A 498 -1.36 11.07 -8.24
CA TYR A 498 -1.27 11.12 -6.79
C TYR A 498 -1.12 12.55 -6.26
N GLN A 499 -2.22 13.29 -6.14
CA GLN A 499 -2.19 14.64 -5.55
C GLN A 499 -2.09 14.57 -4.03
N PHE A 500 -0.90 14.33 -3.52
CA PHE A 500 -0.54 14.43 -2.10
C PHE A 500 0.99 14.56 -1.99
N GLY A 501 1.51 15.28 -1.00
CA GLY A 501 2.95 15.38 -0.78
C GLY A 501 3.76 15.96 -1.96
N ALA A 502 3.19 16.91 -2.72
CA ALA A 502 3.79 17.50 -3.92
C ALA A 502 4.08 16.48 -5.04
N ARG A 503 3.10 15.64 -5.38
CA ARG A 503 3.14 14.70 -6.49
C ARG A 503 2.22 15.13 -7.63
N MET A 504 2.44 14.58 -8.82
CA MET A 504 1.62 14.88 -10.01
C MET A 504 0.22 14.25 -9.84
N PRO A 505 -0.85 15.08 -9.92
CA PRO A 505 -2.22 14.61 -9.78
C PRO A 505 -2.62 13.72 -10.97
N GLY A 506 -3.66 12.90 -10.73
CA GLY A 506 -4.29 12.10 -11.75
C GLY A 506 -5.39 11.22 -11.17
N ASN A 507 -6.13 10.55 -12.06
CA ASN A 507 -7.30 9.75 -11.68
C ASN A 507 -7.46 8.52 -12.58
N ALA A 508 -6.36 7.99 -13.10
CA ALA A 508 -6.41 6.91 -14.07
C ALA A 508 -6.17 5.54 -13.40
N LEU A 509 -7.04 4.58 -13.68
CA LEU A 509 -6.71 3.15 -13.63
C LEU A 509 -6.39 2.71 -15.06
N MET A 510 -5.20 2.20 -15.28
CA MET A 510 -4.72 1.73 -16.57
C MET A 510 -4.63 0.22 -16.58
N VAL A 511 -5.15 -0.40 -17.62
CA VAL A 511 -5.06 -1.85 -17.83
C VAL A 511 -4.31 -2.11 -19.14
N PHE A 512 -3.22 -2.85 -19.01
CA PHE A 512 -2.41 -3.34 -20.12
C PHE A 512 -2.70 -4.82 -20.33
N SER A 513 -2.55 -5.30 -21.56
CA SER A 513 -2.69 -6.72 -21.88
C SER A 513 -1.73 -7.17 -22.97
N LEU A 514 -1.44 -8.45 -22.98
CA LEU A 514 -0.86 -9.10 -24.14
C LEU A 514 -1.88 -9.12 -25.30
N PRO A 515 -1.41 -9.08 -26.57
CA PRO A 515 -2.31 -9.22 -27.71
C PRO A 515 -3.00 -10.59 -27.71
N PRO A 516 -4.20 -10.72 -28.29
CA PRO A 516 -4.89 -11.99 -28.41
C PRO A 516 -4.02 -13.04 -29.15
N LYS A 517 -3.97 -14.27 -28.64
CA LYS A 517 -3.12 -15.36 -29.22
C LYS A 517 -3.29 -15.60 -30.72
N ALA A 518 -4.41 -15.17 -31.33
CA ALA A 518 -4.66 -15.31 -32.77
C ALA A 518 -3.81 -14.38 -33.65
N ASP A 519 -3.33 -13.25 -33.13
CA ASP A 519 -2.54 -12.27 -33.88
C ASP A 519 -1.04 -12.60 -33.87
N LEU A 520 -0.55 -13.34 -32.89
CA LEU A 520 0.84 -13.82 -32.82
C LEU A 520 1.19 -14.79 -33.98
N ALA A 521 0.19 -15.55 -34.47
CA ALA A 521 0.40 -16.49 -35.57
C ALA A 521 0.51 -15.81 -36.96
N ARG A 522 0.18 -14.52 -37.08
CA ARG A 522 0.26 -13.76 -38.34
C ARG A 522 1.58 -13.00 -38.50
N SER A 523 2.18 -12.52 -37.42
CA SER A 523 3.46 -11.78 -37.47
C SER A 523 4.67 -12.68 -37.81
N SER A 524 4.62 -13.97 -37.46
CA SER A 524 5.68 -14.95 -37.77
C SER A 524 5.67 -15.50 -39.22
N ARG A 525 4.73 -15.03 -40.09
CA ARG A 525 4.63 -15.43 -41.50
C ARG A 525 5.04 -14.34 -42.50
N SER A 526 5.55 -13.20 -42.02
CA SER A 526 5.95 -12.05 -42.86
C SER A 526 7.45 -11.72 -42.79
N GLU A 527 8.28 -12.68 -42.41
CA GLU A 527 9.75 -12.62 -42.62
C GLU A 527 10.21 -13.62 -43.68
#